data_4d2d790d86c2ec9706e6593c07640141
#
_entry.id   4d2d790d86c2ec9706e6593c07640141
#
_cell.length_a   1.000
_cell.length_b   1.000
_cell.length_c   1.000
_cell.angle_alpha   90.00
_cell.angle_beta   90.00
_cell.angle_gamma   90.00
#
_symmetry.space_group_name_H-M   'P 1'
#
loop_
_entity.id
_entity.type
_entity.pdbx_description
1 polymer ?
#
loop_
_entity_poly.entity_id
_entity_poly.type
_entity_poly.pdbx_seq_one_letter_code
_entity_poly.pdbx_strand_id
1 'polypeptide(L)'
;MRGSALRGNTLRVNDPVTRRLRNMQDKRRRIFTAAASLFAERGFDNVTTQAISDRADVATGTLFRYAANKGELLLMVYNEEFGRAINDGRGLAARAVDPAAAVLAAVEPVLVVGRLDPPNTVAYQRELLFGPPDAPYRAVGLALVRDLEFLLAALLSAGQPVTEHRAVAARRAARSIFAVLHHTLVQPSAGILPEHDPDADARGQVAQIVLGFFATVRVAPSEQESDPQGDPDVLQQR
;
A
#
# COMPACT_ATOMS: atom_id res chain seq x y z
N MET A 1 27.56 13.48 50.41
CA MET A 1 27.78 13.11 48.99
C MET A 1 27.59 11.60 48.86
N ARG A 2 26.45 11.14 48.37
CA ARG A 2 26.20 9.74 48.04
C ARG A 2 25.77 9.66 46.57
N GLY A 3 26.69 9.17 45.71
CA GLY A 3 26.45 8.96 44.29
C GLY A 3 25.47 7.80 44.07
N SER A 4 24.34 8.11 43.45
CA SER A 4 23.38 7.13 42.95
C SER A 4 23.88 6.58 41.62
N ALA A 5 24.36 5.34 41.61
CA ALA A 5 24.73 4.63 40.40
C ALA A 5 23.47 4.17 39.70
N LEU A 6 23.17 4.78 38.54
CA LEU A 6 22.18 4.29 37.56
C LEU A 6 22.66 2.95 37.04
N ARG A 7 22.07 1.85 37.47
CA ARG A 7 22.28 0.52 36.91
C ARG A 7 21.58 0.47 35.56
N GLY A 8 22.37 0.60 34.52
CA GLY A 8 21.93 0.32 33.14
C GLY A 8 21.46 -1.14 33.04
N ASN A 9 20.19 -1.31 32.71
CA ASN A 9 19.57 -2.61 32.44
C ASN A 9 20.02 -3.11 31.05
N THR A 10 21.26 -3.62 30.96
CA THR A 10 21.73 -4.35 29.78
C THR A 10 21.05 -5.72 29.79
N LEU A 11 20.03 -5.88 28.95
CA LEU A 11 19.39 -7.18 28.68
C LEU A 11 20.50 -8.20 28.34
N ARG A 12 20.70 -9.18 29.22
CA ARG A 12 21.70 -10.22 29.01
C ARG A 12 21.34 -11.02 27.77
N VAL A 13 22.27 -11.14 26.83
CA VAL A 13 22.15 -11.86 25.53
C VAL A 13 21.69 -13.33 25.68
N ASN A 14 21.70 -13.89 26.90
CA ASN A 14 21.31 -15.26 27.24
C ASN A 14 20.01 -15.39 28.06
N ASP A 15 19.15 -14.35 28.11
CA ASP A 15 17.85 -14.47 28.75
C ASP A 15 16.97 -15.49 27.97
N PRO A 16 16.31 -16.46 28.63
CA PRO A 16 15.38 -17.42 28.00
C PRO A 16 14.33 -16.75 27.13
N VAL A 17 13.83 -15.56 27.50
CA VAL A 17 12.89 -14.76 26.71
C VAL A 17 13.53 -14.30 25.40
N THR A 18 14.74 -13.78 25.46
CA THR A 18 15.51 -13.33 24.27
C THR A 18 15.83 -14.48 23.34
N ARG A 19 16.14 -15.67 23.85
CA ARG A 19 16.35 -16.90 23.06
C ARG A 19 15.07 -17.37 22.38
N ARG A 20 13.93 -17.34 23.09
CA ARG A 20 12.61 -17.69 22.53
C ARG A 20 12.21 -16.75 21.39
N LEU A 21 12.38 -15.45 21.57
CA LEU A 21 12.09 -14.46 20.55
C LEU A 21 12.96 -14.66 19.29
N ARG A 22 14.27 -14.87 19.46
CA ARG A 22 15.18 -15.18 18.35
C ARG A 22 14.76 -16.44 17.59
N ASN A 23 14.42 -17.52 18.29
CA ASN A 23 13.97 -18.76 17.67
C ASN A 23 12.64 -18.57 16.90
N MET A 24 11.73 -17.73 17.39
CA MET A 24 10.49 -17.39 16.67
C MET A 24 10.78 -16.58 15.41
N GLN A 25 11.64 -15.57 15.49
CA GLN A 25 12.04 -14.76 14.34
C GLN A 25 12.77 -15.59 13.28
N ASP A 26 13.66 -16.51 13.70
CA ASP A 26 14.36 -17.39 12.79
C ASP A 26 13.41 -18.32 12.04
N LYS A 27 12.45 -18.95 12.74
CA LYS A 27 11.42 -19.78 12.10
C LYS A 27 10.56 -18.96 11.11
N ARG A 28 10.13 -17.77 11.51
CA ARG A 28 9.38 -16.87 10.62
C ARG A 28 10.17 -16.56 9.35
N ARG A 29 11.45 -16.22 9.47
CA ARG A 29 12.34 -15.96 8.34
C ARG A 29 12.47 -17.16 7.43
N ARG A 30 12.68 -18.38 7.97
CA ARG A 30 12.78 -19.62 7.18
C ARG A 30 11.48 -19.91 6.42
N ILE A 31 10.33 -19.77 7.06
CA ILE A 31 9.00 -19.91 6.42
C ILE A 31 8.83 -18.88 5.31
N PHE A 32 9.16 -17.63 5.58
CA PHE A 32 9.10 -16.54 4.58
C PHE A 32 9.97 -16.86 3.36
N THR A 33 11.24 -17.19 3.57
CA THR A 33 12.18 -17.49 2.48
C THR A 33 11.72 -18.71 1.67
N ALA A 34 11.25 -19.77 2.34
CA ALA A 34 10.73 -20.96 1.67
C ALA A 34 9.48 -20.67 0.84
N ALA A 35 8.54 -19.89 1.38
CA ALA A 35 7.32 -19.49 0.67
C ALA A 35 7.65 -18.62 -0.54
N ALA A 36 8.46 -17.58 -0.37
CA ALA A 36 8.89 -16.68 -1.46
C ALA A 36 9.56 -17.46 -2.60
N SER A 37 10.52 -18.33 -2.28
CA SER A 37 11.22 -19.16 -3.26
C SER A 37 10.26 -20.09 -4.01
N LEU A 38 9.37 -20.79 -3.30
CA LEU A 38 8.44 -21.73 -3.92
C LEU A 38 7.39 -21.03 -4.79
N PHE A 39 6.86 -19.90 -4.36
CA PHE A 39 5.92 -19.13 -5.16
C PHE A 39 6.59 -18.61 -6.45
N ALA A 40 7.81 -18.10 -6.38
CA ALA A 40 8.57 -17.67 -7.55
C ALA A 40 8.91 -18.82 -8.50
N GLU A 41 9.25 -20.03 -7.97
CA GLU A 41 9.63 -21.19 -8.78
C GLU A 41 8.44 -21.88 -9.47
N ARG A 42 7.25 -21.91 -8.84
CA ARG A 42 6.14 -22.77 -9.23
C ARG A 42 4.80 -22.07 -9.41
N GLY A 43 4.71 -20.82 -9.02
CA GLY A 43 3.45 -20.09 -8.94
C GLY A 43 2.59 -20.52 -7.74
N PHE A 44 1.69 -19.63 -7.32
CA PHE A 44 0.82 -19.83 -6.14
C PHE A 44 0.03 -21.15 -6.22
N ASP A 45 -0.60 -21.44 -7.35
CA ASP A 45 -1.54 -22.57 -7.47
C ASP A 45 -0.84 -23.93 -7.29
N ASN A 46 0.42 -24.06 -7.73
CA ASN A 46 1.18 -25.30 -7.70
C ASN A 46 1.99 -25.53 -6.41
N VAL A 47 1.90 -24.61 -5.44
CA VAL A 47 2.59 -24.74 -4.15
C VAL A 47 1.62 -25.23 -3.08
N THR A 48 2.09 -26.16 -2.24
CA THR A 48 1.36 -26.64 -1.07
C THR A 48 1.99 -26.15 0.23
N THR A 49 1.20 -26.01 1.28
CA THR A 49 1.73 -25.68 2.62
C THR A 49 2.69 -26.73 3.14
N GLN A 50 2.52 -28.01 2.75
CA GLN A 50 3.47 -29.08 3.06
C GLN A 50 4.83 -28.82 2.41
N ALA A 51 4.87 -28.49 1.11
CA ALA A 51 6.13 -28.16 0.43
C ALA A 51 6.86 -26.98 1.06
N ILE A 52 6.10 -25.97 1.54
CA ILE A 52 6.69 -24.81 2.25
C ILE A 52 7.26 -25.24 3.61
N SER A 53 6.53 -26.05 4.40
CA SER A 53 7.02 -26.52 5.70
C SER A 53 8.26 -27.41 5.57
N ASP A 54 8.30 -28.28 4.56
CA ASP A 54 9.46 -29.15 4.28
C ASP A 54 10.69 -28.32 3.90
N ARG A 55 10.53 -27.35 2.98
CA ARG A 55 11.62 -26.46 2.58
C ARG A 55 12.08 -25.53 3.72
N ALA A 56 11.18 -25.11 4.60
CA ALA A 56 11.49 -24.28 5.76
C ALA A 56 12.09 -25.10 6.92
N ASP A 57 12.13 -26.41 6.82
CA ASP A 57 12.53 -27.33 7.90
C ASP A 57 11.76 -27.03 9.19
N VAL A 58 10.43 -27.02 9.10
CA VAL A 58 9.52 -26.87 10.24
C VAL A 58 8.38 -27.87 10.14
N ALA A 59 7.85 -28.32 11.27
CA ALA A 59 6.64 -29.13 11.25
C ALA A 59 5.45 -28.30 10.72
N THR A 60 4.56 -28.92 9.93
CA THR A 60 3.38 -28.25 9.32
C THR A 60 2.51 -27.56 10.37
N GLY A 61 2.31 -28.14 11.55
CA GLY A 61 1.63 -27.49 12.68
C GLY A 61 2.35 -26.24 13.21
N THR A 62 3.69 -26.16 13.02
CA THR A 62 4.45 -24.94 13.32
C THR A 62 4.20 -23.86 12.29
N LEU A 63 4.14 -24.21 10.99
CA LEU A 63 3.85 -23.27 9.91
C LEU A 63 2.49 -22.58 10.15
N PHE A 64 1.44 -23.35 10.48
CA PHE A 64 0.10 -22.80 10.73
C PHE A 64 0.00 -21.86 11.95
N ARG A 65 1.01 -21.78 12.79
CA ARG A 65 1.11 -20.77 13.85
C ARG A 65 1.56 -19.39 13.31
N TYR A 66 2.12 -19.34 12.10
CA TYR A 66 2.60 -18.11 11.46
C TYR A 66 1.66 -17.61 10.38
N ALA A 67 0.94 -18.52 9.70
CA ALA A 67 -0.03 -18.18 8.67
C ALA A 67 -1.12 -19.26 8.66
N ALA A 68 -2.38 -18.87 8.68
CA ALA A 68 -3.51 -19.78 8.80
C ALA A 68 -3.73 -20.66 7.55
N ASN A 69 -3.29 -20.20 6.39
CA ASN A 69 -3.46 -20.89 5.11
C ASN A 69 -2.41 -20.42 4.08
N LYS A 70 -2.46 -20.99 2.87
CA LYS A 70 -1.56 -20.65 1.77
C LYS A 70 -1.71 -19.18 1.31
N GLY A 71 -2.93 -18.63 1.33
CA GLY A 71 -3.18 -17.23 0.99
C GLY A 71 -2.49 -16.27 1.97
N GLU A 72 -2.54 -16.56 3.26
CA GLU A 72 -1.83 -15.79 4.29
C GLU A 72 -0.30 -15.83 4.08
N LEU A 73 0.27 -16.97 3.64
CA LEU A 73 1.69 -17.06 3.30
C LEU A 73 2.04 -16.18 2.07
N LEU A 74 1.16 -16.15 1.07
CA LEU A 74 1.33 -15.28 -0.08
C LEU A 74 1.26 -13.81 0.32
N LEU A 75 0.25 -13.43 1.11
CA LEU A 75 0.12 -12.07 1.65
C LEU A 75 1.35 -11.68 2.47
N MET A 76 1.90 -12.56 3.29
CA MET A 76 3.11 -12.32 4.05
C MET A 76 4.31 -11.96 3.16
N VAL A 77 4.50 -12.68 2.04
CA VAL A 77 5.60 -12.46 1.10
C VAL A 77 5.39 -11.17 0.31
N TYR A 78 4.25 -11.03 -0.34
CA TYR A 78 3.99 -9.92 -1.26
C TYR A 78 3.76 -8.58 -0.55
N ASN A 79 3.27 -8.58 0.69
CA ASN A 79 3.23 -7.35 1.51
C ASN A 79 4.62 -6.74 1.72
N GLU A 80 5.66 -7.58 1.86
CA GLU A 80 7.03 -7.07 2.01
C GLU A 80 7.55 -6.49 0.69
N GLU A 81 7.24 -7.10 -0.44
CA GLU A 81 7.65 -6.62 -1.77
C GLU A 81 6.94 -5.32 -2.15
N PHE A 82 5.62 -5.27 -2.03
CA PHE A 82 4.85 -4.05 -2.28
C PHE A 82 5.17 -2.94 -1.27
N GLY A 83 5.42 -3.30 -0.01
CA GLY A 83 5.84 -2.32 1.00
C GLY A 83 7.18 -1.66 0.65
N ARG A 84 8.14 -2.43 0.14
CA ARG A 84 9.41 -1.89 -0.39
C ARG A 84 9.15 -1.00 -1.61
N ALA A 85 8.35 -1.46 -2.57
CA ALA A 85 8.01 -0.68 -3.76
C ALA A 85 7.37 0.68 -3.43
N ILE A 86 6.45 0.73 -2.46
CA ILE A 86 5.83 1.98 -1.99
C ILE A 86 6.89 2.90 -1.36
N ASN A 87 7.82 2.37 -0.56
CA ASN A 87 8.89 3.16 0.03
C ASN A 87 9.88 3.67 -1.02
N ASP A 88 10.25 2.86 -2.01
CA ASP A 88 11.08 3.26 -3.13
C ASP A 88 10.41 4.37 -3.94
N GLY A 89 9.11 4.22 -4.22
CA GLY A 89 8.30 5.24 -4.88
C GLY A 89 8.25 6.55 -4.09
N ARG A 90 8.14 6.50 -2.76
CA ARG A 90 8.23 7.68 -1.89
C ARG A 90 9.59 8.38 -2.03
N GLY A 91 10.68 7.60 -2.09
CA GLY A 91 12.03 8.13 -2.29
C GLY A 91 12.23 8.77 -3.66
N LEU A 92 11.64 8.21 -4.72
CA LEU A 92 11.68 8.78 -6.07
C LEU A 92 10.83 10.05 -6.16
N ALA A 93 9.62 10.04 -5.61
CA ALA A 93 8.72 11.19 -5.59
C ALA A 93 9.33 12.42 -4.90
N ALA A 94 10.12 12.22 -3.84
CA ALA A 94 10.80 13.30 -3.12
C ALA A 94 11.84 14.05 -3.97
N ARG A 95 12.26 13.49 -5.11
CA ARG A 95 13.22 14.10 -6.05
C ARG A 95 12.56 14.71 -7.28
N ALA A 96 11.25 14.57 -7.40
CA ALA A 96 10.50 15.05 -8.56
C ALA A 96 10.38 16.58 -8.55
N VAL A 97 10.32 17.17 -9.73
CA VAL A 97 10.31 18.63 -9.92
C VAL A 97 8.95 19.27 -9.73
N ASP A 98 7.90 18.49 -9.87
CA ASP A 98 6.50 18.94 -9.72
C ASP A 98 5.59 17.81 -9.18
N PRO A 99 4.38 18.14 -8.70
CA PRO A 99 3.47 17.15 -8.14
C PRO A 99 3.03 16.03 -9.12
N ALA A 100 2.92 16.32 -10.41
CA ALA A 100 2.51 15.31 -11.39
C ALA A 100 3.64 14.29 -11.62
N ALA A 101 4.87 14.76 -11.79
CA ALA A 101 6.05 13.92 -11.84
C ALA A 101 6.23 13.12 -10.55
N ALA A 102 5.96 13.71 -9.37
CA ALA A 102 6.03 13.03 -8.08
C ALA A 102 5.04 11.86 -7.97
N VAL A 103 3.80 12.05 -8.42
CA VAL A 103 2.78 10.99 -8.42
C VAL A 103 3.19 9.83 -9.35
N LEU A 104 3.66 10.12 -10.56
CA LEU A 104 4.13 9.09 -11.49
C LEU A 104 5.34 8.34 -10.92
N ALA A 105 6.31 9.05 -10.34
CA ALA A 105 7.47 8.44 -9.68
C ALA A 105 7.08 7.55 -8.49
N ALA A 106 6.02 7.92 -7.76
CA ALA A 106 5.53 7.14 -6.62
C ALA A 106 4.91 5.81 -7.04
N VAL A 107 4.23 5.73 -8.18
CA VAL A 107 3.53 4.52 -8.63
C VAL A 107 4.41 3.57 -9.43
N GLU A 108 5.48 4.05 -10.05
CA GLU A 108 6.36 3.28 -10.94
C GLU A 108 6.90 1.98 -10.30
N PRO A 109 7.49 1.98 -9.09
CA PRO A 109 7.99 0.75 -8.48
C PRO A 109 6.87 -0.27 -8.18
N VAL A 110 5.64 0.19 -7.91
CA VAL A 110 4.48 -0.67 -7.67
C VAL A 110 4.09 -1.42 -8.95
N LEU A 111 4.06 -0.74 -10.09
CA LEU A 111 3.84 -1.34 -11.40
C LEU A 111 4.93 -2.37 -11.73
N VAL A 112 6.19 -1.99 -11.54
CA VAL A 112 7.34 -2.87 -11.81
C VAL A 112 7.23 -4.17 -10.98
N VAL A 113 7.06 -4.07 -9.67
CA VAL A 113 6.96 -5.25 -8.79
C VAL A 113 5.78 -6.12 -9.16
N GLY A 114 4.61 -5.52 -9.43
CA GLY A 114 3.41 -6.27 -9.78
C GLY A 114 3.51 -7.06 -11.09
N ARG A 115 4.48 -6.74 -11.96
CA ARG A 115 4.73 -7.41 -13.24
C ARG A 115 5.83 -8.44 -13.25
N LEU A 116 6.63 -8.50 -12.19
CA LEU A 116 7.67 -9.52 -12.09
C LEU A 116 7.10 -10.94 -12.12
N ASP A 117 5.91 -11.11 -11.55
CA ASP A 117 5.21 -12.39 -11.48
C ASP A 117 3.70 -12.17 -11.53
N PRO A 118 3.12 -12.00 -12.74
CA PRO A 118 1.70 -11.68 -12.90
C PRO A 118 0.74 -12.71 -12.26
N PRO A 119 0.95 -14.04 -12.39
CA PRO A 119 0.07 -15.02 -11.77
C PRO A 119 0.01 -14.89 -10.24
N ASN A 120 1.15 -14.71 -9.60
CA ASN A 120 1.21 -14.54 -8.14
C ASN A 120 0.66 -13.17 -7.71
N THR A 121 0.88 -12.11 -8.49
CA THR A 121 0.30 -10.79 -8.25
C THR A 121 -1.23 -10.83 -8.26
N VAL A 122 -1.83 -11.53 -9.22
CA VAL A 122 -3.28 -11.71 -9.28
C VAL A 122 -3.79 -12.52 -8.09
N ALA A 123 -3.10 -13.61 -7.73
CA ALA A 123 -3.43 -14.38 -6.54
C ALA A 123 -3.33 -13.52 -5.27
N TYR A 124 -2.27 -12.71 -5.14
CA TYR A 124 -2.12 -11.76 -4.03
C TYR A 124 -3.28 -10.77 -3.95
N GLN A 125 -3.67 -10.16 -5.07
CA GLN A 125 -4.78 -9.20 -5.10
C GLN A 125 -6.12 -9.86 -4.76
N ARG A 126 -6.34 -11.11 -5.20
CA ARG A 126 -7.52 -11.88 -4.83
C ARG A 126 -7.57 -12.12 -3.31
N GLU A 127 -6.49 -12.58 -2.71
CA GLU A 127 -6.41 -12.80 -1.26
C GLU A 127 -6.54 -11.49 -0.47
N LEU A 128 -5.98 -10.39 -0.98
CA LEU A 128 -6.07 -9.06 -0.39
C LEU A 128 -7.51 -8.54 -0.36
N LEU A 129 -8.25 -8.66 -1.46
CA LEU A 129 -9.60 -8.09 -1.57
C LEU A 129 -10.67 -9.00 -1.01
N PHE A 130 -10.55 -10.31 -1.22
CA PHE A 130 -11.61 -11.28 -0.96
C PHE A 130 -11.25 -12.33 0.10
N GLY A 131 -10.03 -12.31 0.63
CA GLY A 131 -9.60 -13.20 1.72
C GLY A 131 -10.37 -12.97 3.03
N PRO A 132 -10.20 -13.86 4.02
CA PRO A 132 -10.89 -13.76 5.31
C PRO A 132 -10.67 -12.38 5.97
N PRO A 133 -11.73 -11.76 6.51
CA PRO A 133 -11.64 -10.39 7.03
C PRO A 133 -10.75 -10.25 8.28
N ASP A 134 -10.57 -11.33 9.03
CA ASP A 134 -9.78 -11.42 10.26
C ASP A 134 -8.33 -11.87 10.02
N ALA A 135 -7.94 -12.10 8.76
CA ALA A 135 -6.60 -12.55 8.39
C ALA A 135 -5.54 -11.45 8.68
N PRO A 136 -4.54 -11.72 9.54
CA PRO A 136 -3.58 -10.70 9.97
C PRO A 136 -2.77 -10.08 8.82
N TYR A 137 -2.29 -10.89 7.87
CA TYR A 137 -1.51 -10.40 6.75
C TYR A 137 -2.37 -9.64 5.73
N ARG A 138 -3.67 -9.97 5.63
CA ARG A 138 -4.62 -9.17 4.86
C ARG A 138 -4.76 -7.75 5.44
N ALA A 139 -4.88 -7.64 6.75
CA ALA A 139 -4.93 -6.34 7.43
C ALA A 139 -3.68 -5.50 7.16
N VAL A 140 -2.48 -6.12 7.14
CA VAL A 140 -1.21 -5.47 6.76
C VAL A 140 -1.26 -5.01 5.31
N GLY A 141 -1.68 -5.85 4.37
CA GLY A 141 -1.78 -5.48 2.95
C GLY A 141 -2.76 -4.32 2.70
N LEU A 142 -3.93 -4.34 3.36
CA LEU A 142 -4.88 -3.22 3.30
C LEU A 142 -4.32 -1.93 3.95
N ALA A 143 -3.42 -2.04 4.93
CA ALA A 143 -2.69 -0.88 5.45
C ALA A 143 -1.73 -0.31 4.41
N LEU A 144 -1.01 -1.14 3.65
CA LEU A 144 -0.14 -0.70 2.56
C LEU A 144 -0.93 0.05 1.45
N VAL A 145 -2.13 -0.43 1.11
CA VAL A 145 -3.02 0.29 0.18
C VAL A 145 -3.34 1.69 0.71
N ARG A 146 -3.73 1.80 1.98
CA ARG A 146 -4.00 3.09 2.62
C ARG A 146 -2.77 3.99 2.65
N ASP A 147 -1.60 3.44 2.93
CA ASP A 147 -0.34 4.19 2.95
C ASP A 147 0.01 4.75 1.56
N LEU A 148 -0.22 3.98 0.49
CA LEU A 148 -0.08 4.45 -0.89
C LEU A 148 -1.08 5.57 -1.20
N GLU A 149 -2.37 5.39 -0.88
CA GLU A 149 -3.40 6.42 -1.08
C GLU A 149 -3.06 7.71 -0.33
N PHE A 150 -2.59 7.63 0.92
CA PHE A 150 -2.15 8.80 1.70
C PHE A 150 -0.93 9.48 1.07
N LEU A 151 0.06 8.71 0.60
CA LEU A 151 1.21 9.25 -0.10
C LEU A 151 0.78 10.04 -1.34
N LEU A 152 -0.05 9.44 -2.20
CA LEU A 152 -0.54 10.07 -3.43
C LEU A 152 -1.35 11.33 -3.15
N ALA A 153 -2.25 11.29 -2.16
CA ALA A 153 -3.03 12.47 -1.76
C ALA A 153 -2.14 13.61 -1.22
N ALA A 154 -1.10 13.27 -0.46
CA ALA A 154 -0.12 14.25 0.04
C ALA A 154 0.68 14.88 -1.10
N LEU A 155 1.14 14.09 -2.08
CA LEU A 155 1.86 14.58 -3.26
C LEU A 155 0.99 15.53 -4.10
N LEU A 156 -0.28 15.19 -4.33
CA LEU A 156 -1.23 16.04 -5.05
C LEU A 156 -1.50 17.37 -4.33
N SER A 157 -1.41 17.39 -3.01
CA SER A 157 -1.67 18.60 -2.19
C SER A 157 -0.40 19.41 -1.90
N ALA A 158 0.78 18.93 -2.29
CA ALA A 158 2.05 19.55 -1.95
C ALA A 158 2.16 21.00 -2.47
N GLY A 159 2.67 21.90 -1.62
CA GLY A 159 2.90 23.30 -1.96
C GLY A 159 1.63 24.14 -2.14
N GLN A 160 0.47 23.68 -1.71
CA GLN A 160 -0.81 24.36 -1.88
C GLN A 160 -1.52 24.53 -0.53
N PRO A 161 -2.38 25.57 -0.38
CA PRO A 161 -3.19 25.75 0.82
C PRO A 161 -4.05 24.49 1.11
N VAL A 162 -4.10 24.11 2.38
CA VAL A 162 -4.95 23.00 2.83
C VAL A 162 -6.37 23.49 3.00
N THR A 163 -7.26 23.09 2.08
CA THR A 163 -8.71 23.31 2.19
C THR A 163 -9.42 21.96 2.21
N GLU A 164 -10.60 21.89 2.83
CA GLU A 164 -11.39 20.64 2.89
C GLU A 164 -11.72 20.14 1.48
N HIS A 165 -12.14 21.04 0.59
CA HIS A 165 -12.42 20.72 -0.82
C HIS A 165 -11.21 20.05 -1.50
N ARG A 166 -10.01 20.64 -1.36
CA ARG A 166 -8.78 20.08 -1.93
C ARG A 166 -8.43 18.73 -1.32
N ALA A 167 -8.55 18.59 0.00
CA ALA A 167 -8.26 17.34 0.69
C ALA A 167 -9.19 16.20 0.24
N VAL A 168 -10.49 16.48 0.07
CA VAL A 168 -11.47 15.52 -0.46
C VAL A 168 -11.14 15.14 -1.91
N ALA A 169 -10.83 16.12 -2.76
CA ALA A 169 -10.46 15.89 -4.16
C ALA A 169 -9.17 15.05 -4.27
N ALA A 170 -8.15 15.35 -3.46
CA ALA A 170 -6.89 14.61 -3.46
C ALA A 170 -7.08 13.14 -3.02
N ARG A 171 -7.86 12.88 -1.96
CA ARG A 171 -8.20 11.51 -1.55
C ARG A 171 -8.96 10.75 -2.64
N ARG A 172 -9.87 11.41 -3.35
CA ARG A 172 -10.61 10.81 -4.48
C ARG A 172 -9.68 10.47 -5.64
N ALA A 173 -8.82 11.39 -6.03
CA ALA A 173 -7.82 11.17 -7.08
C ALA A 173 -6.86 10.01 -6.71
N ALA A 174 -6.37 9.95 -5.47
CA ALA A 174 -5.51 8.87 -4.98
C ALA A 174 -6.19 7.48 -5.09
N ARG A 175 -7.48 7.37 -4.72
CA ARG A 175 -8.25 6.13 -4.88
C ARG A 175 -8.44 5.75 -6.35
N SER A 176 -8.69 6.74 -7.21
CA SER A 176 -8.80 6.49 -8.66
C SER A 176 -7.48 5.98 -9.24
N ILE A 177 -6.35 6.54 -8.82
CA ILE A 177 -5.02 6.07 -9.21
C ILE A 177 -4.82 4.62 -8.73
N PHE A 178 -5.14 4.31 -7.46
CA PHE A 178 -5.06 2.93 -6.97
C PHE A 178 -5.92 1.97 -7.80
N ALA A 179 -7.15 2.36 -8.18
CA ALA A 179 -8.02 1.54 -9.03
C ALA A 179 -7.40 1.28 -10.41
N VAL A 180 -6.73 2.25 -11.02
CA VAL A 180 -5.98 2.08 -12.27
C VAL A 180 -4.86 1.06 -12.09
N LEU A 181 -4.02 1.23 -11.05
CA LEU A 181 -2.93 0.30 -10.78
C LEU A 181 -3.46 -1.12 -10.56
N HIS A 182 -4.50 -1.27 -9.72
CA HIS A 182 -5.11 -2.57 -9.46
C HIS A 182 -5.62 -3.22 -10.74
N HIS A 183 -6.37 -2.49 -11.58
CA HIS A 183 -6.89 -3.00 -12.85
C HIS A 183 -5.76 -3.43 -13.78
N THR A 184 -4.74 -2.59 -13.97
CA THR A 184 -3.58 -2.87 -14.82
C THR A 184 -2.87 -4.17 -14.42
N LEU A 185 -2.72 -4.42 -13.13
CA LEU A 185 -2.02 -5.60 -12.61
C LEU A 185 -2.84 -6.90 -12.73
N VAL A 186 -4.18 -6.84 -12.83
CA VAL A 186 -5.04 -8.03 -12.98
C VAL A 186 -5.39 -8.35 -14.43
N GLN A 187 -5.28 -7.39 -15.36
CA GLN A 187 -5.63 -7.57 -16.78
C GLN A 187 -5.04 -8.81 -17.45
N PRO A 188 -3.75 -9.15 -17.26
CA PRO A 188 -3.15 -10.32 -17.94
C PRO A 188 -3.88 -11.62 -17.61
N SER A 189 -4.44 -11.77 -16.42
CA SER A 189 -5.17 -12.97 -15.99
C SER A 189 -6.63 -12.97 -16.38
N ALA A 190 -7.18 -11.82 -16.75
CA ALA A 190 -8.54 -11.72 -17.27
C ALA A 190 -8.64 -12.08 -18.75
N GLY A 191 -7.51 -12.46 -19.40
CA GLY A 191 -7.46 -12.73 -20.84
C GLY A 191 -7.64 -11.48 -21.70
N ILE A 192 -7.60 -10.31 -21.11
CA ILE A 192 -7.64 -9.04 -21.83
C ILE A 192 -6.24 -8.80 -22.36
N LEU A 193 -6.07 -9.02 -23.67
CA LEU A 193 -4.83 -8.66 -24.36
C LEU A 193 -4.91 -7.16 -24.66
N PRO A 194 -4.05 -6.33 -24.03
CA PRO A 194 -4.05 -4.91 -24.33
C PRO A 194 -3.55 -4.68 -25.76
N GLU A 195 -4.23 -3.80 -26.49
CA GLU A 195 -3.79 -3.36 -27.82
C GLU A 195 -2.48 -2.55 -27.75
N HIS A 196 -2.15 -2.03 -26.58
CA HIS A 196 -1.01 -1.16 -26.31
C HIS A 196 -0.23 -1.63 -25.06
N ASP A 197 0.95 -1.05 -24.84
CA ASP A 197 1.73 -1.28 -23.62
C ASP A 197 0.91 -0.91 -22.36
N PRO A 198 0.55 -1.89 -21.50
CA PRO A 198 -0.31 -1.63 -20.35
C PRO A 198 0.32 -0.66 -19.34
N ASP A 199 1.67 -0.55 -19.30
CA ASP A 199 2.36 0.40 -18.41
C ASP A 199 2.26 1.82 -18.95
N ALA A 200 2.42 1.99 -20.26
CA ALA A 200 2.25 3.29 -20.90
C ALA A 200 0.81 3.76 -20.75
N ASP A 201 -0.17 2.85 -20.92
CA ASP A 201 -1.59 3.16 -20.71
C ASP A 201 -1.89 3.53 -19.26
N ALA A 202 -1.41 2.75 -18.30
CA ALA A 202 -1.58 3.07 -16.87
C ALA A 202 -0.96 4.43 -16.49
N ARG A 203 0.26 4.73 -16.98
CA ARG A 203 0.87 6.05 -16.77
C ARG A 203 0.05 7.17 -17.39
N GLY A 204 -0.49 6.95 -18.59
CA GLY A 204 -1.39 7.90 -19.27
C GLY A 204 -2.66 8.18 -18.46
N GLN A 205 -3.32 7.12 -17.97
CA GLN A 205 -4.51 7.25 -17.11
C GLN A 205 -4.20 7.97 -15.79
N VAL A 206 -3.09 7.64 -15.14
CA VAL A 206 -2.64 8.35 -13.92
C VAL A 206 -2.41 9.84 -14.23
N ALA A 207 -1.74 10.16 -15.34
CA ALA A 207 -1.54 11.55 -15.75
C ALA A 207 -2.86 12.29 -15.99
N GLN A 208 -3.85 11.66 -16.62
CA GLN A 208 -5.19 12.25 -16.80
C GLN A 208 -5.89 12.51 -15.47
N ILE A 209 -5.80 11.59 -14.50
CA ILE A 209 -6.36 11.78 -13.15
C ILE A 209 -5.72 12.97 -12.46
N VAL A 210 -4.38 13.09 -12.55
CA VAL A 210 -3.63 14.21 -11.95
C VAL A 210 -4.01 15.54 -12.58
N LEU A 211 -4.11 15.60 -13.91
CA LEU A 211 -4.55 16.82 -14.63
C LEU A 211 -5.99 17.19 -14.25
N GLY A 212 -6.90 16.21 -14.20
CA GLY A 212 -8.28 16.39 -13.77
C GLY A 212 -8.36 16.91 -12.33
N PHE A 213 -7.55 16.40 -11.42
CA PHE A 213 -7.47 16.92 -10.05
C PHE A 213 -7.10 18.41 -10.04
N PHE A 214 -6.03 18.81 -10.73
CA PHE A 214 -5.59 20.21 -10.75
C PHE A 214 -6.62 21.13 -11.44
N ALA A 215 -7.31 20.66 -12.46
CA ALA A 215 -8.40 21.40 -13.08
C ALA A 215 -9.57 21.62 -12.09
N THR A 216 -9.99 20.56 -11.39
CA THR A 216 -11.09 20.61 -10.42
C THR A 216 -10.83 21.58 -9.27
N VAL A 217 -9.62 21.56 -8.70
CA VAL A 217 -9.30 22.41 -7.54
C VAL A 217 -9.02 23.87 -7.90
N ARG A 218 -8.84 24.20 -9.19
CA ARG A 218 -8.74 25.59 -9.67
C ARG A 218 -10.11 26.25 -9.88
N VAL A 219 -11.12 25.45 -10.19
CA VAL A 219 -12.47 25.91 -10.56
C VAL A 219 -13.39 26.02 -9.34
N ALA A 220 -12.97 25.55 -8.15
CA ALA A 220 -13.77 25.70 -6.94
C ALA A 220 -14.05 27.17 -6.69
N PRO A 221 -15.33 27.63 -6.63
CA PRO A 221 -15.67 29.01 -6.36
C PRO A 221 -15.05 29.41 -5.02
N SER A 222 -14.38 30.57 -4.99
CA SER A 222 -14.25 31.32 -3.75
C SER A 222 -15.65 31.37 -3.16
N GLU A 223 -15.86 30.88 -1.94
CA GLU A 223 -17.07 31.15 -1.17
C GLU A 223 -17.22 32.66 -1.14
N GLN A 224 -18.03 33.15 -2.06
CA GLN A 224 -18.47 34.55 -1.97
C GLN A 224 -19.27 34.63 -0.68
N GLU A 225 -18.77 35.42 0.24
CA GLU A 225 -19.52 36.06 1.29
C GLU A 225 -20.89 36.46 0.74
N SER A 226 -21.87 35.62 0.98
CA SER A 226 -23.25 36.07 0.99
C SER A 226 -23.41 36.84 2.30
N ASP A 227 -23.13 38.13 2.20
CA ASP A 227 -23.51 39.12 3.20
C ASP A 227 -25.05 39.21 3.22
N PRO A 228 -25.72 38.72 4.27
CA PRO A 228 -27.16 38.95 4.43
C PRO A 228 -27.34 40.22 5.24
N GLN A 229 -26.86 41.39 4.75
CA GLN A 229 -27.39 42.65 5.20
C GLN A 229 -28.70 42.90 4.47
N GLY A 230 -29.74 42.16 4.84
CA GLY A 230 -31.13 42.54 4.69
C GLY A 230 -31.40 43.68 5.63
N ASP A 231 -31.56 44.86 5.05
CA ASP A 231 -32.01 46.09 5.68
C ASP A 231 -33.38 45.88 6.41
N PRO A 232 -33.50 46.06 7.74
CA PRO A 232 -34.73 45.83 8.48
C PRO A 232 -35.68 47.02 8.49
N ASP A 233 -35.59 47.96 7.54
CA ASP A 233 -36.33 49.25 7.67
C ASP A 233 -37.35 49.53 6.56
N VAL A 234 -38.16 48.55 6.12
CA VAL A 234 -39.34 48.76 5.25
C VAL A 234 -40.56 47.97 5.72
N LEU A 235 -41.01 48.16 6.95
CA LEU A 235 -42.39 47.79 7.36
C LEU A 235 -42.91 48.71 8.45
N GLN A 236 -42.96 50.05 8.17
CA GLN A 236 -43.87 50.98 8.83
C GLN A 236 -44.27 52.01 7.80
N GLN A 237 -45.36 51.76 7.07
CA GLN A 237 -46.35 52.74 6.55
C GLN A 237 -47.24 52.02 5.52
N ARG A 238 -48.33 51.41 6.00
CA ARG A 238 -49.74 51.62 5.65
C ARG A 238 -50.61 50.47 6.14
#